data_5c4915c7fd1eac65ef62667d33e1985b
#
_entry.id   5c4915c7fd1eac65ef62667d33e1985b
#
_cell.length_a   1.000
_cell.length_b   1.000
_cell.length_c   1.000
_cell.angle_alpha   90.00
_cell.angle_beta   90.00
_cell.angle_gamma   90.00
#
_symmetry.space_group_name_H-M   'P 1'
#
loop_
_entity.id
_entity.type
_entity.pdbx_description
1 polymer ?
#
loop_
_entity_poly.entity_id
_entity_poly.type
_entity_poly.pdbx_seq_one_letter_code
_entity_poly.pdbx_strand_id
1 'polypeptide(L)'
;MATVTRLKPRQTPAKELAGHLIADADRPEHRYLGSTLLTYLTSGALPKEALKDYAVLRWAFQAHANPAMMLSHAAFLEGGDVEHLLENAYDEIFRLAGEGDHPGLWVQFAKLLGASDAELDEAAAKPLAEVIGFPRTMTHYCRIGAAEGLSTWWGDEKQLPEAHGATALALKKYYALSDETIEYFYEHVRADIEHTEASFSLFEGYVEDRGDVVRGRRAAAVTLWAWREMHDGILRYLRNKYDF
;
A
#
# COMPACT_ATOMS: atom_id res chain seq x y z
N MET A 1 0.90 5.32 56.33
CA MET A 1 0.27 5.85 55.10
C MET A 1 0.39 4.79 54.01
N ALA A 2 -0.71 4.20 53.59
CA ALA A 2 -0.68 3.20 52.54
C ALA A 2 -0.59 3.90 51.17
N THR A 3 0.44 3.59 50.42
CA THR A 3 0.64 4.12 49.06
C THR A 3 -0.39 3.48 48.13
N VAL A 4 -1.42 4.22 47.73
CA VAL A 4 -2.38 3.77 46.74
C VAL A 4 -1.65 3.75 45.38
N THR A 5 -1.23 2.58 44.96
CA THR A 5 -0.70 2.36 43.60
C THR A 5 -1.87 2.53 42.66
N ARG A 6 -1.96 3.68 41.96
CA ARG A 6 -2.91 3.87 40.85
C ARG A 6 -2.58 2.84 39.78
N LEU A 7 -3.46 1.87 39.62
CA LEU A 7 -3.43 0.95 38.49
C LEU A 7 -3.50 1.82 37.20
N LYS A 8 -2.54 1.66 36.28
CA LYS A 8 -2.65 2.26 34.98
C LYS A 8 -3.96 1.79 34.34
N PRO A 9 -4.74 2.66 33.70
CA PRO A 9 -5.94 2.24 32.99
C PRO A 9 -5.55 1.12 32.01
N ARG A 10 -6.34 0.03 32.01
CA ARG A 10 -6.10 -1.12 31.13
C ARG A 10 -6.27 -0.62 29.70
N GLN A 11 -5.26 -0.80 28.87
CA GLN A 11 -5.30 -0.42 27.46
C GLN A 11 -6.40 -1.21 26.76
N THR A 12 -7.23 -0.55 25.93
CA THR A 12 -8.24 -1.26 25.12
C THR A 12 -7.54 -2.15 24.08
N PRO A 13 -8.19 -3.25 23.61
CA PRO A 13 -7.62 -4.09 22.54
C PRO A 13 -7.28 -3.28 21.28
N ALA A 14 -8.12 -2.32 20.89
CA ALA A 14 -7.86 -1.43 19.77
C ALA A 14 -6.55 -0.63 19.94
N LYS A 15 -6.32 -0.03 21.10
CA LYS A 15 -5.07 0.68 21.42
C LYS A 15 -3.87 -0.23 21.51
N GLU A 16 -4.06 -1.46 21.98
CA GLU A 16 -3.01 -2.48 21.99
C GLU A 16 -2.60 -2.83 20.55
N LEU A 17 -3.58 -3.07 19.67
CA LEU A 17 -3.32 -3.34 18.26
C LEU A 17 -2.61 -2.16 17.58
N ALA A 18 -3.15 -0.95 17.69
CA ALA A 18 -2.53 0.25 17.11
C ALA A 18 -1.07 0.42 17.54
N GLY A 19 -0.77 0.22 18.83
CA GLY A 19 0.60 0.27 19.34
C GLY A 19 1.52 -0.80 18.75
N HIS A 20 1.01 -2.01 18.52
CA HIS A 20 1.75 -3.08 17.88
C HIS A 20 2.00 -2.78 16.40
N LEU A 21 1.01 -2.28 15.68
CA LEU A 21 1.13 -1.98 14.25
C LEU A 21 2.18 -0.91 13.99
N ILE A 22 2.16 0.20 14.76
CA ILE A 22 3.16 1.26 14.67
C ILE A 22 4.57 0.70 14.93
N ALA A 23 4.74 -0.07 16.02
CA ALA A 23 6.03 -0.66 16.36
C ALA A 23 6.53 -1.68 15.34
N ASP A 24 5.62 -2.44 14.71
CA ASP A 24 5.97 -3.43 13.70
C ASP A 24 6.30 -2.77 12.34
N ALA A 25 5.63 -1.68 11.95
CA ALA A 25 5.92 -0.95 10.72
C ALA A 25 7.33 -0.34 10.71
N ASP A 26 7.85 0.06 11.88
CA ASP A 26 9.19 0.63 12.01
C ASP A 26 10.32 -0.41 11.92
N ARG A 27 10.00 -1.70 11.90
CA ARG A 27 11.01 -2.75 11.78
C ARG A 27 11.65 -2.75 10.39
N PRO A 28 12.99 -2.92 10.30
CA PRO A 28 13.68 -2.91 9.01
C PRO A 28 13.11 -3.88 7.99
N GLU A 29 12.66 -5.06 8.43
CA GLU A 29 12.07 -6.08 7.58
C GLU A 29 10.69 -5.72 7.03
N HIS A 30 10.02 -4.73 7.61
CA HIS A 30 8.69 -4.27 7.19
C HIS A 30 8.73 -2.93 6.43
N ARG A 31 9.84 -2.21 6.44
CA ARG A 31 9.90 -0.88 5.80
C ARG A 31 9.97 -1.00 4.29
N TYR A 32 9.08 -0.29 3.57
CA TYR A 32 9.07 -0.22 2.10
C TYR A 32 10.34 0.40 1.55
N LEU A 33 10.76 1.53 2.11
CA LEU A 33 12.03 2.16 1.73
C LEU A 33 13.25 1.27 1.96
N GLY A 34 13.11 0.25 2.82
CA GLY A 34 14.12 -0.77 3.02
C GLY A 34 14.08 -1.88 1.97
N SER A 35 13.08 -1.92 1.06
CA SER A 35 13.12 -2.85 -0.07
C SER A 35 14.28 -2.51 -1.00
N THR A 36 14.88 -3.54 -1.58
CA THR A 36 16.07 -3.33 -2.43
C THR A 36 15.71 -2.50 -3.67
N LEU A 37 14.54 -2.73 -4.29
CA LEU A 37 14.09 -1.94 -5.44
C LEU A 37 13.98 -0.45 -5.12
N LEU A 38 13.28 -0.10 -4.02
CA LEU A 38 13.14 1.31 -3.64
C LEU A 38 14.49 1.94 -3.27
N THR A 39 15.40 1.17 -2.69
CA THR A 39 16.78 1.64 -2.43
C THR A 39 17.50 1.97 -3.74
N TYR A 40 17.39 1.12 -4.77
CA TYR A 40 17.97 1.43 -6.09
C TYR A 40 17.32 2.65 -6.73
N LEU A 41 15.99 2.75 -6.67
CA LEU A 41 15.24 3.86 -7.24
C LEU A 41 15.58 5.18 -6.53
N THR A 42 15.54 5.20 -5.20
CA THR A 42 15.73 6.42 -4.40
C THR A 42 17.18 6.88 -4.32
N SER A 43 18.15 6.01 -4.62
CA SER A 43 19.57 6.38 -4.76
C SER A 43 19.96 6.78 -6.19
N GLY A 44 19.08 6.59 -7.17
CA GLY A 44 19.39 6.80 -8.59
C GLY A 44 20.24 5.68 -9.22
N ALA A 45 20.34 4.54 -8.55
CA ALA A 45 21.10 3.39 -9.02
C ALA A 45 20.30 2.47 -9.97
N LEU A 46 18.99 2.63 -10.04
CA LEU A 46 18.16 1.92 -11.03
C LEU A 46 18.43 2.49 -12.43
N PRO A 47 18.75 1.69 -13.44
CA PRO A 47 18.92 2.19 -14.80
C PRO A 47 17.69 2.94 -15.31
N LYS A 48 17.87 4.08 -15.97
CA LYS A 48 16.75 4.92 -16.43
C LYS A 48 15.82 4.15 -17.38
N GLU A 49 16.38 3.28 -18.20
CA GLU A 49 15.65 2.42 -19.14
C GLU A 49 14.73 1.43 -18.41
N ALA A 50 15.07 1.06 -17.18
CA ALA A 50 14.28 0.13 -16.37
C ALA A 50 13.01 0.77 -15.78
N LEU A 51 12.90 2.11 -15.76
CA LEU A 51 11.74 2.80 -15.16
C LEU A 51 10.44 2.46 -15.87
N LYS A 52 10.46 2.37 -17.22
CA LYS A 52 9.28 1.96 -17.98
C LYS A 52 8.80 0.57 -17.56
N ASP A 53 9.70 -0.39 -17.52
CA ASP A 53 9.34 -1.75 -17.14
C ASP A 53 8.90 -1.85 -15.67
N TYR A 54 9.51 -1.08 -14.78
CA TYR A 54 9.03 -0.95 -13.40
C TYR A 54 7.58 -0.51 -13.36
N ALA A 55 7.23 0.55 -14.10
CA ALA A 55 5.87 1.07 -14.17
C ALA A 55 4.89 0.05 -14.77
N VAL A 56 5.27 -0.62 -15.86
CA VAL A 56 4.46 -1.64 -16.52
C VAL A 56 4.24 -2.86 -15.63
N LEU A 57 5.27 -3.38 -14.97
CA LEU A 57 5.15 -4.56 -14.11
C LEU A 57 4.29 -4.29 -12.88
N ARG A 58 4.46 -3.11 -12.24
CA ARG A 58 3.67 -2.74 -11.08
C ARG A 58 2.22 -2.43 -11.42
N TRP A 59 1.91 -2.07 -12.67
CA TRP A 59 0.54 -1.86 -13.14
C TRP A 59 -0.38 -3.05 -12.86
N ALA A 60 0.14 -4.28 -12.95
CA ALA A 60 -0.65 -5.47 -12.68
C ALA A 60 -1.22 -5.50 -11.24
N PHE A 61 -0.55 -4.89 -10.26
CA PHE A 61 -1.10 -4.67 -8.93
C PHE A 61 -2.35 -3.78 -9.01
N GLN A 62 -2.23 -2.59 -9.59
CA GLN A 62 -3.35 -1.64 -9.72
C GLN A 62 -4.53 -2.24 -10.47
N ALA A 63 -4.27 -2.95 -11.57
CA ALA A 63 -5.31 -3.56 -12.39
C ALA A 63 -6.13 -4.67 -11.67
N HIS A 64 -5.57 -5.29 -10.64
CA HIS A 64 -6.20 -6.43 -9.95
C HIS A 64 -6.58 -6.18 -8.50
N ALA A 65 -6.11 -5.07 -7.89
CA ALA A 65 -6.16 -4.93 -6.45
C ALA A 65 -7.52 -4.50 -5.92
N ASN A 66 -7.98 -3.34 -6.31
CA ASN A 66 -8.82 -2.54 -5.42
C ASN A 66 -10.31 -2.93 -5.36
N PRO A 67 -11.02 -3.24 -6.46
CA PRO A 67 -12.46 -3.47 -6.37
C PRO A 67 -12.85 -4.65 -5.50
N ALA A 68 -12.14 -5.78 -5.67
CA ALA A 68 -12.47 -7.01 -4.95
C ALA A 68 -12.14 -6.92 -3.45
N MET A 69 -11.11 -6.16 -3.09
CA MET A 69 -10.71 -5.92 -1.70
C MET A 69 -11.75 -5.07 -0.98
N MET A 70 -12.06 -3.89 -1.52
CA MET A 70 -12.95 -2.93 -0.89
C MET A 70 -14.36 -3.46 -0.73
N LEU A 71 -14.94 -4.04 -1.78
CA LEU A 71 -16.26 -4.67 -1.71
C LEU A 71 -16.30 -5.84 -0.73
N SER A 72 -15.20 -6.60 -0.61
CA SER A 72 -15.13 -7.70 0.35
C SER A 72 -15.06 -7.21 1.78
N HIS A 73 -14.34 -6.13 2.04
CA HIS A 73 -14.19 -5.55 3.38
C HIS A 73 -15.48 -4.85 3.82
N ALA A 74 -16.18 -4.16 2.92
CA ALA A 74 -17.47 -3.52 3.21
C ALA A 74 -18.49 -4.46 3.85
N ALA A 75 -18.41 -5.78 3.59
CA ALA A 75 -19.28 -6.77 4.19
C ALA A 75 -19.09 -6.97 5.70
N PHE A 76 -17.99 -6.47 6.28
CA PHE A 76 -17.66 -6.58 7.70
C PHE A 76 -17.79 -5.26 8.47
N LEU A 77 -18.09 -4.16 7.78
CA LEU A 77 -18.25 -2.84 8.39
C LEU A 77 -19.73 -2.48 8.51
N GLU A 78 -20.07 -1.62 9.46
CA GLU A 78 -21.45 -1.23 9.77
C GLU A 78 -21.71 0.25 9.50
N GLY A 79 -22.89 0.57 8.98
CA GLY A 79 -23.42 1.93 8.90
C GLY A 79 -22.48 2.94 8.23
N GLY A 80 -22.18 4.04 8.93
CA GLY A 80 -21.33 5.12 8.45
C GLY A 80 -19.86 4.74 8.25
N ASP A 81 -19.40 3.63 8.84
CA ASP A 81 -18.02 3.18 8.69
C ASP A 81 -17.73 2.68 7.28
N VAL A 82 -18.79 2.23 6.56
CA VAL A 82 -18.70 1.89 5.14
C VAL A 82 -18.44 3.14 4.29
N GLU A 83 -18.88 4.32 4.73
CA GLU A 83 -18.67 5.57 3.99
C GLU A 83 -17.20 5.89 3.83
N HIS A 84 -16.39 5.72 4.87
CA HIS A 84 -14.93 5.92 4.80
C HIS A 84 -14.27 4.97 3.80
N LEU A 85 -14.71 3.71 3.76
CA LEU A 85 -14.23 2.76 2.76
C LEU A 85 -14.67 3.15 1.35
N LEU A 86 -15.86 3.72 1.19
CA LEU A 86 -16.37 4.18 -0.11
C LEU A 86 -15.67 5.46 -0.58
N GLU A 87 -15.28 6.36 0.32
CA GLU A 87 -14.45 7.54 0.00
C GLU A 87 -13.12 7.11 -0.58
N ASN A 88 -12.40 6.19 0.09
CA ASN A 88 -11.18 5.60 -0.43
C ASN A 88 -11.43 4.86 -1.76
N ALA A 89 -12.50 4.03 -1.83
CA ALA A 89 -12.90 3.33 -3.05
C ALA A 89 -13.20 4.27 -4.21
N TYR A 90 -13.67 5.48 -3.94
CA TYR A 90 -13.94 6.47 -4.98
C TYR A 90 -12.64 6.91 -5.68
N ASP A 91 -11.59 7.18 -4.92
CA ASP A 91 -10.29 7.56 -5.45
C ASP A 91 -9.57 6.40 -6.15
N GLU A 92 -9.77 5.17 -5.65
CA GLU A 92 -9.08 3.98 -6.13
C GLU A 92 -9.79 3.26 -7.29
N ILE A 93 -11.11 3.48 -7.49
CA ILE A 93 -11.89 2.66 -8.43
C ILE A 93 -12.83 3.48 -9.31
N PHE A 94 -13.49 4.51 -8.76
CA PHE A 94 -14.68 5.11 -9.38
C PHE A 94 -14.45 6.45 -10.06
N ARG A 95 -13.33 7.11 -9.87
CA ARG A 95 -13.00 8.24 -10.73
C ARG A 95 -12.75 7.69 -12.13
N LEU A 96 -13.66 7.99 -13.02
CA LEU A 96 -13.58 7.56 -14.42
C LEU A 96 -12.26 8.04 -15.02
N ALA A 97 -11.65 7.20 -15.80
CA ALA A 97 -10.39 7.46 -16.49
C ALA A 97 -10.34 8.88 -17.07
N GLY A 98 -9.42 9.70 -16.58
CA GLY A 98 -9.26 11.09 -16.99
C GLY A 98 -9.50 12.15 -15.91
N GLU A 99 -9.99 11.79 -14.73
CA GLU A 99 -10.25 12.73 -13.62
C GLU A 99 -9.29 12.55 -12.42
N GLY A 100 -8.12 11.92 -12.62
CA GLY A 100 -7.09 11.82 -11.59
C GLY A 100 -7.33 10.71 -10.56
N ASP A 101 -8.00 9.62 -10.94
CA ASP A 101 -8.01 8.40 -10.13
C ASP A 101 -6.59 7.82 -10.01
N HIS A 102 -6.33 7.12 -8.91
CA HIS A 102 -5.00 6.57 -8.66
C HIS A 102 -4.54 5.58 -9.74
N PRO A 103 -5.37 4.64 -10.24
CA PRO A 103 -5.03 3.81 -11.39
C PRO A 103 -4.75 4.60 -12.65
N GLY A 104 -5.55 5.64 -12.97
CA GLY A 104 -5.34 6.50 -14.12
C GLY A 104 -4.03 7.28 -14.06
N LEU A 105 -3.68 7.82 -12.89
CA LEU A 105 -2.39 8.48 -12.65
C LEU A 105 -1.21 7.51 -12.82
N TRP A 106 -1.36 6.25 -12.41
CA TRP A 106 -0.32 5.25 -12.66
C TRP A 106 -0.17 4.92 -14.15
N VAL A 107 -1.27 4.78 -14.87
CA VAL A 107 -1.25 4.59 -16.34
C VAL A 107 -0.59 5.79 -17.03
N GLN A 108 -0.92 7.02 -16.61
CA GLN A 108 -0.27 8.24 -17.11
C GLN A 108 1.24 8.19 -16.85
N PHE A 109 1.69 7.88 -15.65
CA PHE A 109 3.10 7.70 -15.31
C PHE A 109 3.78 6.70 -16.24
N ALA A 110 3.20 5.51 -16.43
CA ALA A 110 3.76 4.50 -17.30
C ALA A 110 3.84 4.97 -18.77
N LYS A 111 2.78 5.62 -19.29
CA LYS A 111 2.74 6.15 -20.67
C LYS A 111 3.75 7.27 -20.90
N LEU A 112 3.94 8.17 -19.94
CA LEU A 112 4.96 9.23 -20.02
C LEU A 112 6.39 8.67 -19.98
N LEU A 113 6.57 7.46 -19.46
CA LEU A 113 7.81 6.69 -19.55
C LEU A 113 7.93 5.88 -20.86
N GLY A 114 6.92 5.95 -21.75
CA GLY A 114 6.91 5.29 -23.05
C GLY A 114 6.26 3.91 -23.08
N ALA A 115 5.45 3.55 -22.08
CA ALA A 115 4.66 2.33 -22.14
C ALA A 115 3.49 2.45 -23.11
N SER A 116 3.19 1.38 -23.83
CA SER A 116 2.00 1.24 -24.67
C SER A 116 0.85 0.58 -23.92
N ASP A 117 -0.39 0.78 -24.40
CA ASP A 117 -1.57 0.08 -23.86
C ASP A 117 -1.39 -1.45 -23.95
N ALA A 118 -0.82 -1.95 -25.04
CA ALA A 118 -0.58 -3.39 -25.21
C ALA A 118 0.40 -3.97 -24.14
N GLU A 119 1.43 -3.20 -23.74
CA GLU A 119 2.33 -3.63 -22.66
C GLU A 119 1.62 -3.64 -21.31
N LEU A 120 0.75 -2.68 -21.03
CA LEU A 120 -0.04 -2.63 -19.80
C LEU A 120 -1.07 -3.76 -19.75
N ASP A 121 -1.76 -4.02 -20.88
CA ASP A 121 -2.73 -5.13 -20.99
C ASP A 121 -2.03 -6.49 -20.82
N GLU A 122 -0.85 -6.67 -21.40
CA GLU A 122 -0.09 -7.90 -21.25
C GLU A 122 0.39 -8.10 -19.80
N ALA A 123 0.88 -7.05 -19.15
CA ALA A 123 1.30 -7.12 -17.75
C ALA A 123 0.12 -7.45 -16.82
N ALA A 124 -1.06 -6.88 -17.07
CA ALA A 124 -2.27 -7.21 -16.33
C ALA A 124 -2.74 -8.65 -16.58
N ALA A 125 -2.66 -9.15 -17.83
CA ALA A 125 -3.07 -10.50 -18.18
C ALA A 125 -2.09 -11.59 -17.71
N LYS A 126 -0.80 -11.26 -17.60
CA LYS A 126 0.29 -12.20 -17.24
C LYS A 126 1.20 -11.60 -16.16
N PRO A 127 0.66 -11.28 -14.97
CA PRO A 127 1.44 -10.64 -13.91
C PRO A 127 2.55 -11.56 -13.38
N LEU A 128 3.61 -10.95 -12.85
CA LEU A 128 4.57 -11.69 -12.03
C LEU A 128 3.86 -12.26 -10.80
N ALA A 129 4.26 -13.45 -10.37
CA ALA A 129 3.65 -14.12 -9.22
C ALA A 129 3.72 -13.28 -7.94
N GLU A 130 4.84 -12.60 -7.73
CA GLU A 130 5.07 -11.72 -6.58
C GLU A 130 4.19 -10.47 -6.66
N VAL A 131 3.96 -9.91 -7.85
CA VAL A 131 3.11 -8.74 -8.05
C VAL A 131 1.66 -9.07 -7.74
N ILE A 132 1.13 -10.18 -8.28
CA ILE A 132 -0.26 -10.59 -8.03
C ILE A 132 -0.44 -11.18 -6.61
N GLY A 133 0.63 -11.63 -5.99
CA GLY A 133 0.62 -12.15 -4.61
C GLY A 133 0.18 -11.11 -3.59
N PHE A 134 0.60 -9.86 -3.79
CA PHE A 134 0.26 -8.76 -2.88
C PHE A 134 -1.26 -8.48 -2.82
N PRO A 135 -1.97 -8.14 -3.92
CA PRO A 135 -3.41 -7.88 -3.87
C PRO A 135 -4.22 -9.11 -3.45
N ARG A 136 -3.76 -10.33 -3.74
CA ARG A 136 -4.40 -11.55 -3.25
C ARG A 136 -4.30 -11.68 -1.73
N THR A 137 -3.16 -11.31 -1.17
CA THR A 137 -2.97 -11.27 0.30
C THR A 137 -3.92 -10.28 0.95
N MET A 138 -4.02 -9.06 0.43
CA MET A 138 -4.95 -8.06 0.93
C MET A 138 -6.40 -8.53 0.81
N THR A 139 -6.79 -9.02 -0.36
CA THR A 139 -8.16 -9.55 -0.58
C THR A 139 -8.49 -10.69 0.39
N HIS A 140 -7.51 -11.55 0.71
CA HIS A 140 -7.71 -12.61 1.70
C HIS A 140 -8.08 -12.04 3.06
N TYR A 141 -7.31 -11.09 3.58
CA TYR A 141 -7.58 -10.49 4.90
C TYR A 141 -8.85 -9.65 4.92
N CYS A 142 -9.16 -8.93 3.88
CA CYS A 142 -10.42 -8.20 3.72
C CYS A 142 -11.67 -9.11 3.70
N ARG A 143 -11.52 -10.43 3.48
CA ARG A 143 -12.62 -11.41 3.43
C ARG A 143 -12.82 -12.21 4.71
N ILE A 144 -12.00 -12.03 5.72
CA ILE A 144 -12.07 -12.89 6.92
C ILE A 144 -12.51 -12.15 8.18
N GLY A 145 -12.43 -10.83 8.22
CA GLY A 145 -12.92 -10.06 9.35
C GLY A 145 -12.61 -8.57 9.27
N ALA A 146 -13.33 -7.77 10.06
CA ALA A 146 -13.14 -6.33 10.11
C ALA A 146 -11.74 -5.95 10.62
N ALA A 147 -11.30 -6.53 11.73
CA ALA A 147 -10.00 -6.22 12.33
C ALA A 147 -8.83 -6.56 11.38
N GLU A 148 -8.91 -7.69 10.68
CA GLU A 148 -7.93 -8.10 9.68
C GLU A 148 -7.92 -7.17 8.47
N GLY A 149 -9.11 -6.82 7.95
CA GLY A 149 -9.25 -5.91 6.82
C GLY A 149 -8.70 -4.51 7.12
N LEU A 150 -9.11 -3.89 8.23
CA LEU A 150 -8.61 -2.59 8.68
C LEU A 150 -7.09 -2.60 8.88
N SER A 151 -6.56 -3.68 9.48
CA SER A 151 -5.11 -3.80 9.71
C SER A 151 -4.32 -3.99 8.42
N THR A 152 -4.90 -4.67 7.42
CA THR A 152 -4.31 -4.84 6.09
C THR A 152 -4.26 -3.50 5.34
N TRP A 153 -5.35 -2.72 5.34
CA TRP A 153 -5.38 -1.38 4.76
C TRP A 153 -4.36 -0.47 5.42
N TRP A 154 -4.36 -0.44 6.74
CA TRP A 154 -3.36 0.32 7.48
C TRP A 154 -1.93 -0.11 7.12
N GLY A 155 -1.67 -1.41 6.98
CA GLY A 155 -0.35 -1.94 6.60
C GLY A 155 0.05 -1.58 5.17
N ASP A 156 -0.90 -1.43 4.26
CA ASP A 156 -0.67 -0.94 2.91
C ASP A 156 -0.27 0.54 2.91
N GLU A 157 -1.10 1.38 3.47
CA GLU A 157 -1.04 2.83 3.29
C GLU A 157 -0.04 3.53 4.23
N LYS A 158 0.23 2.96 5.42
CA LYS A 158 1.01 3.63 6.47
C LYS A 158 2.39 4.14 6.03
N GLN A 159 3.05 3.43 5.15
CA GLN A 159 4.41 3.79 4.72
C GLN A 159 4.45 4.50 3.37
N LEU A 160 3.31 4.58 2.66
CA LEU A 160 3.25 5.16 1.32
C LEU A 160 3.60 6.65 1.30
N PRO A 161 3.17 7.52 2.24
CA PRO A 161 3.57 8.92 2.22
C PRO A 161 5.10 9.12 2.26
N GLU A 162 5.81 8.37 3.12
CA GLU A 162 7.27 8.42 3.18
C GLU A 162 7.90 7.84 1.90
N ALA A 163 7.42 6.67 1.46
CA ALA A 163 7.98 5.97 0.31
C ALA A 163 7.71 6.72 -1.01
N HIS A 164 6.49 7.22 -1.22
CA HIS A 164 6.14 7.99 -2.40
C HIS A 164 6.83 9.34 -2.43
N GLY A 165 6.93 10.03 -1.29
CA GLY A 165 7.68 11.28 -1.20
C GLY A 165 9.16 11.11 -1.55
N ALA A 166 9.82 10.10 -1.01
CA ALA A 166 11.20 9.78 -1.35
C ALA A 166 11.38 9.39 -2.82
N THR A 167 10.42 8.62 -3.37
CA THR A 167 10.40 8.22 -4.78
C THR A 167 10.24 9.43 -5.69
N ALA A 168 9.28 10.32 -5.43
CA ALA A 168 9.07 11.54 -6.21
C ALA A 168 10.32 12.40 -6.27
N LEU A 169 10.96 12.65 -5.12
CA LEU A 169 12.21 13.40 -5.05
C LEU A 169 13.33 12.76 -5.87
N ALA A 170 13.46 11.44 -5.82
CA ALA A 170 14.47 10.70 -6.58
C ALA A 170 14.21 10.74 -8.08
N LEU A 171 12.96 10.57 -8.51
CA LEU A 171 12.55 10.63 -9.90
C LEU A 171 12.86 12.00 -10.52
N LYS A 172 12.64 13.08 -9.78
CA LYS A 172 13.09 14.42 -10.21
C LYS A 172 14.60 14.55 -10.26
N LYS A 173 15.26 14.17 -9.18
CA LYS A 173 16.70 14.43 -9.00
C LYS A 173 17.58 13.62 -9.92
N TYR A 174 17.32 12.33 -10.06
CA TYR A 174 18.21 11.39 -10.75
C TYR A 174 17.75 11.04 -12.16
N TYR A 175 16.44 11.15 -12.43
CA TYR A 175 15.87 10.73 -13.71
C TYR A 175 15.33 11.91 -14.52
N ALA A 176 15.33 13.12 -13.94
CA ALA A 176 14.88 14.36 -14.57
C ALA A 176 13.42 14.29 -15.07
N LEU A 177 12.53 13.62 -14.33
CA LEU A 177 11.11 13.56 -14.66
C LEU A 177 10.40 14.84 -14.23
N SER A 178 9.39 15.24 -15.00
CA SER A 178 8.54 16.42 -14.72
C SER A 178 7.55 16.14 -13.58
N ASP A 179 7.01 17.20 -12.97
CA ASP A 179 5.95 17.08 -11.96
C ASP A 179 4.71 16.37 -12.51
N GLU A 180 4.33 16.65 -13.75
CA GLU A 180 3.24 15.95 -14.45
C GLU A 180 3.48 14.43 -14.51
N THR A 181 4.72 14.00 -14.81
CA THR A 181 5.05 12.57 -14.88
C THR A 181 4.94 11.87 -13.53
N ILE A 182 5.19 12.55 -12.43
CA ILE A 182 5.25 11.97 -11.10
C ILE A 182 4.06 12.34 -10.21
N GLU A 183 2.99 12.87 -10.79
CA GLU A 183 1.77 13.31 -10.09
C GLU A 183 1.17 12.21 -9.20
N TYR A 184 1.15 10.97 -9.67
CA TYR A 184 0.74 9.81 -8.89
C TYR A 184 1.35 9.77 -7.48
N PHE A 185 2.65 10.03 -7.38
CA PHE A 185 3.36 9.96 -6.10
C PHE A 185 2.99 11.12 -5.18
N TYR A 186 2.71 12.30 -5.72
CA TYR A 186 2.29 13.45 -4.92
C TYR A 186 0.88 13.29 -4.37
N GLU A 187 -0.06 12.76 -5.18
CA GLU A 187 -1.42 12.49 -4.71
C GLU A 187 -1.43 11.48 -3.57
N HIS A 188 -0.67 10.38 -3.68
CA HIS A 188 -0.58 9.40 -2.61
C HIS A 188 0.06 9.94 -1.33
N VAL A 189 1.04 10.84 -1.41
CA VAL A 189 1.58 11.50 -0.20
C VAL A 189 0.48 12.20 0.59
N ARG A 190 -0.50 12.79 -0.09
CA ARG A 190 -1.61 13.52 0.54
C ARG A 190 -2.71 12.57 1.03
N ALA A 191 -3.20 11.71 0.16
CA ALA A 191 -4.36 10.85 0.43
C ALA A 191 -4.07 9.80 1.52
N ASP A 192 -2.92 9.13 1.48
CA ASP A 192 -2.62 8.01 2.38
C ASP A 192 -2.44 8.43 3.85
N ILE A 193 -2.19 9.71 4.13
CA ILE A 193 -2.19 10.23 5.51
C ILE A 193 -3.61 10.18 6.07
N GLU A 194 -4.60 10.69 5.33
CA GLU A 194 -6.01 10.73 5.74
C GLU A 194 -6.58 9.30 5.86
N HIS A 195 -6.29 8.44 4.90
CA HIS A 195 -6.73 7.03 4.90
C HIS A 195 -6.18 6.24 6.10
N THR A 196 -4.91 6.44 6.44
CA THR A 196 -4.27 5.77 7.59
C THR A 196 -4.91 6.20 8.92
N GLU A 197 -5.21 7.49 9.08
CA GLU A 197 -5.88 8.01 10.28
C GLU A 197 -7.33 7.51 10.38
N ALA A 198 -8.05 7.44 9.26
CA ALA A 198 -9.40 6.89 9.19
C ALA A 198 -9.41 5.41 9.63
N SER A 199 -8.50 4.58 9.12
CA SER A 199 -8.38 3.17 9.51
C SER A 199 -8.19 3.01 11.02
N PHE A 200 -7.36 3.84 11.66
CA PHE A 200 -7.18 3.80 13.11
C PHE A 200 -8.42 4.19 13.91
N SER A 201 -9.21 5.15 13.41
CA SER A 201 -10.42 5.59 14.09
C SER A 201 -11.46 4.47 14.19
N LEU A 202 -11.47 3.55 13.22
CA LEU A 202 -12.41 2.43 13.16
C LEU A 202 -12.01 1.27 14.11
N PHE A 203 -10.77 1.16 14.54
CA PHE A 203 -10.33 0.04 15.40
C PHE A 203 -11.15 -0.08 16.70
N GLU A 204 -11.55 1.03 17.32
CA GLU A 204 -12.36 1.01 18.56
C GLU A 204 -13.73 0.33 18.37
N GLY A 205 -14.27 0.31 17.14
CA GLY A 205 -15.53 -0.37 16.83
C GLY A 205 -15.40 -1.85 16.48
N TYR A 206 -14.20 -2.31 16.05
CA TYR A 206 -14.03 -3.64 15.46
C TYR A 206 -12.93 -4.50 16.09
N VAL A 207 -12.19 -3.98 17.07
CA VAL A 207 -11.15 -4.72 17.78
C VAL A 207 -11.60 -4.88 19.24
N GLU A 208 -12.34 -5.95 19.49
CA GLU A 208 -13.04 -6.15 20.75
C GLU A 208 -12.24 -6.99 21.76
N ASP A 209 -11.46 -7.93 21.28
CA ASP A 209 -10.75 -8.87 22.14
C ASP A 209 -9.27 -9.07 21.72
N ARG A 210 -8.60 -9.89 22.53
CA ARG A 210 -7.18 -10.21 22.27
C ARG A 210 -6.97 -11.10 21.03
N GLY A 211 -7.99 -11.82 20.61
CA GLY A 211 -7.96 -12.59 19.37
C GLY A 211 -7.89 -11.66 18.16
N ASP A 212 -8.68 -10.57 18.16
CA ASP A 212 -8.65 -9.55 17.13
C ASP A 212 -7.28 -8.87 17.04
N VAL A 213 -6.68 -8.55 18.20
CA VAL A 213 -5.32 -7.98 18.24
C VAL A 213 -4.31 -8.90 17.56
N VAL A 214 -4.36 -10.20 17.85
CA VAL A 214 -3.43 -11.17 17.25
C VAL A 214 -3.67 -11.32 15.76
N ARG A 215 -4.93 -11.38 15.31
CA ARG A 215 -5.29 -11.55 13.89
C ARG A 215 -4.96 -10.30 13.08
N GLY A 216 -5.34 -9.12 13.57
CA GLY A 216 -5.04 -7.84 12.93
C GLY A 216 -3.54 -7.60 12.79
N ARG A 217 -2.77 -7.81 13.86
CA ARG A 217 -1.31 -7.71 13.81
C ARG A 217 -0.69 -8.64 12.77
N ARG A 218 -1.18 -9.88 12.67
CA ARG A 218 -0.73 -10.83 11.65
C ARG A 218 -1.08 -10.35 10.25
N ALA A 219 -2.28 -9.83 10.03
CA ALA A 219 -2.72 -9.33 8.74
C ALA A 219 -1.80 -8.20 8.24
N ALA A 220 -1.57 -7.17 9.06
CA ALA A 220 -0.66 -6.07 8.73
C ALA A 220 0.76 -6.55 8.44
N ALA A 221 1.34 -7.43 9.29
CA ALA A 221 2.70 -7.92 9.10
C ALA A 221 2.87 -8.69 7.77
N VAL A 222 1.87 -9.52 7.40
CA VAL A 222 1.90 -10.26 6.13
C VAL A 222 1.70 -9.33 4.94
N THR A 223 0.87 -8.28 5.07
CA THR A 223 0.69 -7.26 4.03
C THR A 223 1.99 -6.48 3.78
N LEU A 224 2.64 -6.00 4.83
CA LEU A 224 3.95 -5.33 4.76
C LEU A 224 5.02 -6.22 4.10
N TRP A 225 5.05 -7.50 4.47
CA TRP A 225 5.95 -8.46 3.84
C TRP A 225 5.62 -8.68 2.35
N ALA A 226 4.34 -8.82 1.99
CA ALA A 226 3.92 -9.02 0.61
C ALA A 226 4.26 -7.81 -0.30
N TRP A 227 4.21 -6.59 0.25
CA TRP A 227 4.71 -5.39 -0.43
C TRP A 227 6.18 -5.50 -0.81
N ARG A 228 7.03 -5.95 0.10
CA ARG A 228 8.46 -6.14 -0.17
C ARG A 228 8.70 -7.22 -1.21
N GLU A 229 8.01 -8.34 -1.10
CA GLU A 229 8.11 -9.45 -2.08
C GLU A 229 7.71 -8.98 -3.48
N MET A 230 6.67 -8.16 -3.60
CA MET A 230 6.30 -7.55 -4.88
C MET A 230 7.45 -6.74 -5.47
N HIS A 231 8.05 -5.84 -4.69
CA HIS A 231 9.17 -5.02 -5.14
C HIS A 231 10.42 -5.85 -5.45
N ASP A 232 10.73 -6.83 -4.63
CA ASP A 232 11.87 -7.72 -4.84
C ASP A 232 11.68 -8.62 -6.07
N GLY A 233 10.44 -9.04 -6.37
CA GLY A 233 10.08 -9.74 -7.60
C GLY A 233 10.31 -8.88 -8.85
N ILE A 234 9.84 -7.64 -8.82
CA ILE A 234 10.08 -6.67 -9.90
C ILE A 234 11.59 -6.45 -10.09
N LEU A 235 12.33 -6.23 -9.00
CA LEU A 235 13.78 -6.03 -9.07
C LEU A 235 14.50 -7.23 -9.70
N ARG A 236 14.14 -8.46 -9.31
CA ARG A 236 14.72 -9.68 -9.92
C ARG A 236 14.51 -9.70 -11.44
N TYR A 237 13.30 -9.35 -11.90
CA TYR A 237 13.01 -9.24 -13.32
C TYR A 237 13.88 -8.17 -14.00
N LEU A 238 13.95 -6.98 -13.43
CA LEU A 238 14.70 -5.84 -14.00
C LEU A 238 16.20 -6.15 -14.07
N ARG A 239 16.78 -6.76 -13.03
CA ARG A 239 18.20 -7.18 -13.03
C ARG A 239 18.51 -8.17 -14.13
N ASN A 240 17.63 -9.17 -14.32
CA ASN A 240 17.81 -10.16 -15.37
C ASN A 240 17.71 -9.53 -16.79
N LYS A 241 16.92 -8.47 -16.95
CA LYS A 241 16.71 -7.81 -18.25
C LYS A 241 17.80 -6.79 -18.58
N TYR A 242 18.28 -6.04 -17.58
CA TYR A 242 19.16 -4.89 -17.78
C TYR A 242 20.60 -5.11 -17.28
N ASP A 243 20.91 -6.25 -16.69
CA ASP A 243 22.24 -6.69 -16.24
C ASP A 243 22.94 -5.64 -15.33
N PHE A 244 22.32 -5.31 -14.16
CA PHE A 244 22.84 -4.36 -13.16
C PHE A 244 22.84 -4.90 -11.73
#